data_aef14110849b995dd0a4fed4fff29a80
#
_entry.id   aef14110849b995dd0a4fed4fff29a80
#
_cell.length_a   1.000
_cell.length_b   1.000
_cell.length_c   1.000
_cell.angle_alpha   90.00
_cell.angle_beta   90.00
_cell.angle_gamma   90.00
#
_symmetry.space_group_name_H-M   'P 1'
#
loop_
_entity.id
_entity.type
_entity.pdbx_description
1 polymer ?
#
loop_
_entity_poly.entity_id
_entity_poly.type
_entity_poly.pdbx_seq_one_letter_code
_entity_poly.pdbx_strand_id
1 'polypeptide(L)'
;MNLFDADVLTAAAHEREVQFTTYGRKTGKPRRVTIWIGTDGQRMYIRSGEGMRRHWPQNLLAKGEGVLRLGNTEVKVKPRLVTDPPEARVVSALYRSKYGPFVRPSKPDQPLTLGEQTTFELLPG
;
A
#
# COMPACT_ATOMS: atom_id res chain seq x y z
N MET A 1 10.79 -8.59 -11.52
CA MET A 1 11.93 -8.73 -10.61
C MET A 1 11.74 -7.85 -9.41
N ASN A 2 11.94 -8.39 -8.23
CA ASN A 2 11.88 -7.61 -7.01
C ASN A 2 13.19 -6.85 -6.82
N LEU A 3 13.09 -5.56 -6.53
CA LEU A 3 14.23 -4.66 -6.40
C LEU A 3 14.44 -4.15 -4.98
N PHE A 4 13.63 -4.62 -4.00
CA PHE A 4 13.83 -4.26 -2.61
C PHE A 4 14.76 -5.24 -1.91
N ASP A 5 15.55 -4.72 -0.96
CA ASP A 5 16.41 -5.54 -0.14
C ASP A 5 15.59 -6.49 0.74
N ALA A 6 16.17 -7.65 1.07
CA ALA A 6 15.51 -8.63 1.91
C ALA A 6 15.13 -8.07 3.28
N ASP A 7 15.95 -7.19 3.85
CA ASP A 7 15.67 -6.56 5.14
C ASP A 7 14.42 -5.67 5.08
N VAL A 8 14.22 -4.95 3.97
CA VAL A 8 13.04 -4.12 3.76
C VAL A 8 11.79 -5.00 3.72
N LEU A 9 11.84 -6.10 2.98
CA LEU A 9 10.70 -7.01 2.84
C LEU A 9 10.39 -7.71 4.16
N THR A 10 11.41 -8.09 4.92
CA THR A 10 11.23 -8.70 6.24
C THR A 10 10.55 -7.71 7.19
N ALA A 11 11.00 -6.45 7.20
CA ALA A 11 10.39 -5.41 8.02
C ALA A 11 8.93 -5.19 7.62
N ALA A 12 8.64 -5.16 6.32
CA ALA A 12 7.27 -5.01 5.81
C ALA A 12 6.35 -6.15 6.29
N ALA A 13 6.88 -7.37 6.40
CA ALA A 13 6.11 -8.51 6.87
C ALA A 13 5.81 -8.44 8.38
N HIS A 14 6.72 -7.89 9.17
CA HIS A 14 6.63 -7.88 10.62
C HIS A 14 5.98 -6.62 11.20
N GLU A 15 6.16 -5.47 10.58
CA GLU A 15 5.58 -4.23 11.10
C GLU A 15 4.07 -4.22 10.91
N ARG A 16 3.34 -3.96 11.98
CA ARG A 16 1.89 -3.90 11.91
C ARG A 16 1.39 -2.58 11.33
N GLU A 17 2.08 -1.49 11.66
CA GLU A 17 1.76 -0.16 11.14
C GLU A 17 3.04 0.49 10.66
N VAL A 18 2.93 1.22 9.57
CA VAL A 18 4.07 1.92 8.97
C VAL A 18 3.71 3.36 8.72
N GLN A 19 4.73 4.21 8.66
CA GLN A 19 4.54 5.61 8.31
C GLN A 19 4.74 5.76 6.81
N PHE A 20 3.85 6.49 6.18
CA PHE A 20 3.93 6.72 4.74
C PHE A 20 3.79 8.22 4.46
N THR A 21 4.76 8.77 3.75
CA THR A 21 4.76 10.19 3.39
C THR A 21 4.43 10.35 1.92
N THR A 22 3.45 11.21 1.65
CA THR A 22 3.12 11.67 0.31
C THR A 22 3.26 13.18 0.25
N TYR A 23 3.20 13.75 -0.95
CA TYR A 23 3.38 15.19 -1.16
C TYR A 23 2.11 15.80 -1.73
N GLY A 24 1.71 16.93 -1.18
CA GLY A 24 0.47 17.59 -1.58
C GLY A 24 0.44 17.93 -3.07
N ARG A 25 -0.70 17.65 -3.70
CA ARG A 25 -0.88 17.88 -5.15
C ARG A 25 -0.64 19.33 -5.55
N LYS A 26 -1.07 20.26 -4.69
CA LYS A 26 -1.00 21.70 -4.97
C LYS A 26 0.21 22.36 -4.31
N THR A 27 0.54 21.95 -3.08
CA THR A 27 1.57 22.62 -2.29
C THR A 27 2.93 21.95 -2.35
N GLY A 28 2.98 20.65 -2.70
CA GLY A 28 4.20 19.86 -2.63
C GLY A 28 4.66 19.54 -1.23
N LYS A 29 3.93 19.95 -0.21
CA LYS A 29 4.32 19.75 1.19
C LYS A 29 4.18 18.29 1.60
N PRO A 30 5.14 17.76 2.40
CA PRO A 30 5.04 16.39 2.86
C PRO A 30 3.91 16.22 3.87
N ARG A 31 3.20 15.10 3.76
CA ARG A 31 2.15 14.69 4.69
C ARG A 31 2.37 13.23 5.04
N ARG A 32 2.39 12.95 6.34
CA ARG A 32 2.64 11.61 6.86
C ARG A 32 1.34 11.00 7.37
N VAL A 33 1.11 9.74 7.02
CA VAL A 33 -0.02 8.97 7.53
C VAL A 33 0.50 7.64 8.09
N THR A 34 -0.26 7.07 9.03
CA THR A 34 0.00 5.73 9.55
C THR A 34 -0.93 4.77 8.84
N ILE A 35 -0.38 3.75 8.20
CA ILE A 35 -1.14 2.79 7.40
C ILE A 35 -0.70 1.36 7.68
N TRP A 36 -1.50 0.42 7.20
CA TRP A 36 -1.14 -0.98 7.17
C TRP A 36 -0.37 -1.29 5.89
N ILE A 37 0.39 -2.37 5.91
CA ILE A 37 1.18 -2.82 4.77
C ILE A 37 1.05 -4.33 4.61
N GLY A 38 0.93 -4.80 3.37
CA GLY A 38 0.91 -6.21 3.03
C GLY A 38 2.10 -6.58 2.17
N THR A 39 2.56 -7.81 2.30
CA THR A 39 3.65 -8.33 1.45
C THR A 39 3.48 -9.82 1.28
N ASP A 40 3.90 -10.31 0.11
CA ASP A 40 4.01 -11.74 -0.19
C ASP A 40 5.46 -12.23 -0.03
N GLY A 41 6.34 -11.39 0.51
CA GLY A 41 7.76 -11.68 0.65
C GLY A 41 8.60 -11.20 -0.54
N GLN A 42 7.97 -10.73 -1.60
CA GLN A 42 8.64 -10.19 -2.79
C GLN A 42 8.13 -8.80 -3.14
N ARG A 43 6.83 -8.58 -3.05
CA ARG A 43 6.17 -7.32 -3.37
C ARG A 43 5.58 -6.72 -2.12
N MET A 44 5.50 -5.40 -2.08
CA MET A 44 4.86 -4.68 -0.99
C MET A 44 3.62 -3.97 -1.53
N TYR A 45 2.55 -4.00 -0.73
CA TYR A 45 1.28 -3.37 -1.09
C TYR A 45 0.77 -2.49 0.04
N ILE A 46 0.21 -1.36 -0.33
CA ILE A 46 -0.55 -0.50 0.59
C ILE A 46 -1.91 -0.24 -0.02
N ARG A 47 -2.88 0.15 0.83
CA ARG A 47 -4.20 0.51 0.34
C ARG A 47 -4.85 1.53 1.25
N SER A 48 -5.78 2.31 0.70
CA SER A 48 -6.63 3.20 1.46
C SER A 48 -7.98 2.52 1.68
N GLY A 49 -8.31 2.19 2.92
CA GLY A 49 -9.59 1.55 3.26
C GLY A 49 -10.81 2.42 2.94
N GLU A 50 -10.62 3.74 2.87
CA GLU A 50 -11.65 4.69 2.51
C GLU A 50 -11.57 5.12 1.04
N GLY A 51 -10.74 4.45 0.25
CA GLY A 51 -10.60 4.70 -1.16
C GLY A 51 -9.97 6.06 -1.45
N MET A 52 -10.36 6.64 -2.57
CA MET A 52 -9.85 7.94 -3.02
C MET A 52 -10.41 9.13 -2.24
N ARG A 53 -11.25 8.92 -1.22
CA ARG A 53 -11.71 9.99 -0.34
C ARG A 53 -10.55 10.58 0.46
N ARG A 54 -9.53 9.77 0.77
CA ARG A 54 -8.34 10.24 1.48
C ARG A 54 -7.46 11.04 0.53
N HIS A 55 -6.76 12.02 1.09
CA HIS A 55 -5.85 12.84 0.30
C HIS A 55 -4.58 12.09 -0.11
N TRP A 56 -4.07 11.19 0.74
CA TRP A 56 -2.79 10.56 0.47
C TRP A 56 -2.79 9.69 -0.80
N PRO A 57 -3.82 8.86 -1.10
CA PRO A 57 -3.79 8.10 -2.36
C PRO A 57 -3.89 9.01 -3.58
N GLN A 58 -4.65 10.10 -3.50
CA GLN A 58 -4.71 11.08 -4.58
C GLN A 58 -3.36 11.76 -4.79
N ASN A 59 -2.70 12.15 -3.69
CA ASN A 59 -1.37 12.77 -3.75
C ASN A 59 -0.34 11.80 -4.33
N LEU A 60 -0.39 10.53 -3.92
CA LEU A 60 0.52 9.51 -4.41
C LEU A 60 0.41 9.32 -5.91
N LEU A 61 -0.83 9.26 -6.44
CA LEU A 61 -1.05 9.14 -7.87
C LEU A 61 -0.58 10.39 -8.62
N ALA A 62 -0.89 11.57 -8.08
CA ALA A 62 -0.56 12.83 -8.75
C ALA A 62 0.95 13.07 -8.82
N LYS A 63 1.67 12.76 -7.76
CA LYS A 63 3.12 13.01 -7.68
C LYS A 63 3.96 11.82 -8.12
N GLY A 64 3.40 10.60 -8.08
CA GLY A 64 4.11 9.40 -8.51
C GLY A 64 5.25 8.99 -7.60
N GLU A 65 5.26 9.46 -6.35
CA GLU A 65 6.32 9.14 -5.39
C GLU A 65 5.84 9.24 -3.96
N GLY A 66 6.48 8.48 -3.09
CA GLY A 66 6.26 8.54 -1.65
C GLY A 66 7.46 8.00 -0.90
N VAL A 67 7.42 8.10 0.42
CA VAL A 67 8.48 7.57 1.29
C VAL A 67 7.84 6.67 2.33
N LEU A 68 8.27 5.43 2.34
CA LEU A 68 7.83 4.42 3.30
C LEU A 68 8.85 4.37 4.44
N ARG A 69 8.35 4.44 5.68
CA ARG A 69 9.21 4.29 6.85
C ARG A 69 8.87 2.99 7.56
N LEU A 70 9.85 2.11 7.62
CA LEU A 70 9.79 0.81 8.29
C LEU A 70 10.75 0.86 9.47
N GLY A 71 10.21 1.06 10.69
CA GLY A 71 11.05 1.30 11.85
C GLY A 71 11.91 2.54 11.65
N ASN A 72 13.22 2.37 11.60
CA ASN A 72 14.17 3.47 11.40
C ASN A 72 14.65 3.59 9.95
N THR A 73 14.14 2.77 9.04
CA THR A 73 14.59 2.75 7.65
C THR A 73 13.56 3.47 6.77
N GLU A 74 14.02 4.42 5.98
CA GLU A 74 13.18 5.10 4.99
C GLU A 74 13.50 4.59 3.60
N VAL A 75 12.45 4.34 2.81
CA VAL A 75 12.56 3.78 1.47
C VAL A 75 11.74 4.64 0.52
N LYS A 76 12.39 5.19 -0.49
CA LYS A 76 11.68 5.92 -1.56
C LYS A 76 10.98 4.92 -2.45
N VAL A 77 9.74 5.20 -2.77
CA VAL A 77 8.90 4.28 -3.56
C VAL A 77 8.10 5.02 -4.61
N LYS A 78 7.72 4.27 -5.64
CA LYS A 78 6.78 4.71 -6.68
C LYS A 78 5.54 3.81 -6.63
N PRO A 79 4.35 4.35 -6.90
CA PRO A 79 3.13 3.56 -6.88
C PRO A 79 2.86 2.87 -8.20
N ARG A 80 2.32 1.66 -8.14
CA ARG A 80 1.61 1.04 -9.25
C ARG A 80 0.20 0.75 -8.77
N LEU A 81 -0.78 1.46 -9.30
CA LEU A 81 -2.18 1.19 -8.93
C LEU A 81 -2.58 -0.19 -9.45
N VAL A 82 -3.09 -1.02 -8.54
CA VAL A 82 -3.56 -2.36 -8.90
C VAL A 82 -4.96 -2.20 -9.48
N THR A 83 -5.09 -2.45 -10.79
CA THR A 83 -6.36 -2.33 -11.50
C THR A 83 -7.00 -3.67 -11.80
N ASP A 84 -6.27 -4.75 -11.64
CA ASP A 84 -6.74 -6.12 -11.91
C ASP A 84 -7.51 -6.65 -10.71
N PRO A 85 -8.83 -6.94 -10.84
CA PRO A 85 -9.61 -7.42 -9.70
C PRO A 85 -9.06 -8.68 -9.03
N PRO A 86 -8.63 -9.73 -9.75
CA PRO A 86 -7.99 -10.88 -9.10
C PRO A 86 -6.78 -10.51 -8.26
N GLU A 87 -5.91 -9.63 -8.75
CA GLU A 87 -4.75 -9.19 -7.99
C GLU A 87 -5.16 -8.43 -6.73
N ALA A 88 -6.13 -7.53 -6.82
CA ALA A 88 -6.62 -6.80 -5.66
C ALA A 88 -7.17 -7.75 -4.58
N ARG A 89 -7.85 -8.82 -4.98
CA ARG A 89 -8.37 -9.81 -4.05
C ARG A 89 -7.27 -10.65 -3.42
N VAL A 90 -6.20 -10.94 -4.16
CA VAL A 90 -5.01 -11.62 -3.60
C VAL A 90 -4.39 -10.73 -2.50
N VAL A 91 -4.30 -9.43 -2.74
CA VAL A 91 -3.78 -8.51 -1.72
C VAL A 91 -4.68 -8.49 -0.49
N SER A 92 -6.01 -8.54 -0.67
CA SER A 92 -6.94 -8.65 0.46
C SER A 92 -6.67 -9.92 1.28
N ALA A 93 -6.34 -11.03 0.62
CA ALA A 93 -6.00 -12.27 1.31
C ALA A 93 -4.69 -12.12 2.09
N LEU A 94 -3.70 -11.40 1.56
CA LEU A 94 -2.47 -11.09 2.29
C LEU A 94 -2.75 -10.28 3.55
N TYR A 95 -3.61 -9.27 3.44
CA TYR A 95 -4.03 -8.47 4.60
C TYR A 95 -4.78 -9.33 5.63
N ARG A 96 -5.67 -10.19 5.17
CA ARG A 96 -6.41 -11.09 6.07
C ARG A 96 -5.47 -12.01 6.83
N SER A 97 -4.46 -12.55 6.16
CA SER A 97 -3.47 -13.42 6.78
C SER A 97 -2.69 -12.71 7.88
N LYS A 98 -2.37 -11.43 7.67
CA LYS A 98 -1.56 -10.66 8.61
C LYS A 98 -2.39 -10.01 9.72
N TYR A 99 -3.55 -9.43 9.38
CA TYR A 99 -4.30 -8.56 10.28
C TYR A 99 -5.55 -9.21 10.87
N GLY A 100 -6.04 -10.29 10.30
CA GLY A 100 -7.12 -11.07 10.89
C GLY A 100 -8.37 -11.21 10.03
N PRO A 101 -9.36 -11.98 10.53
CA PRO A 101 -10.51 -12.40 9.73
C PRO A 101 -11.52 -11.28 9.42
N PHE A 102 -11.39 -10.11 10.05
CA PHE A 102 -12.24 -8.98 9.73
C PHE A 102 -11.88 -8.34 8.38
N VAL A 103 -10.70 -8.63 7.84
CA VAL A 103 -10.35 -8.25 6.47
C VAL A 103 -10.99 -9.27 5.53
N ARG A 104 -11.94 -8.83 4.72
CA ARG A 104 -12.69 -9.75 3.85
C ARG A 104 -12.48 -9.39 2.38
N PRO A 105 -11.87 -10.29 1.59
CA PRO A 105 -11.84 -10.11 0.14
C PRO A 105 -13.25 -10.11 -0.43
N SER A 106 -13.50 -9.29 -1.45
CA SER A 106 -14.74 -9.38 -2.20
C SER A 106 -14.77 -10.70 -2.98
N LYS A 107 -15.97 -11.20 -3.25
CA LYS A 107 -16.14 -12.42 -4.06
C LYS A 107 -16.04 -12.06 -5.54
N PRO A 108 -15.71 -13.04 -6.41
CA PRO A 108 -15.57 -12.77 -7.86
C PRO A 108 -16.79 -12.16 -8.52
N ASP A 109 -17.98 -12.42 -7.96
CA ASP A 109 -19.26 -11.91 -8.48
C ASP A 109 -19.68 -10.59 -7.80
N GLN A 110 -18.86 -10.03 -6.94
CA GLN A 110 -19.14 -8.79 -6.22
C GLN A 110 -18.22 -7.68 -6.71
N PRO A 111 -18.66 -6.41 -6.58
CA PRO A 111 -17.76 -5.30 -6.85
C PRO A 111 -16.60 -5.26 -5.84
N LEU A 112 -15.49 -4.69 -6.25
CA LEU A 112 -14.36 -4.49 -5.35
C LEU A 112 -14.74 -3.53 -4.22
N THR A 113 -14.21 -3.79 -3.02
CA THR A 113 -14.35 -2.85 -1.90
C THR A 113 -13.55 -1.58 -2.19
N LEU A 114 -13.79 -0.52 -1.41
CA LEU A 114 -13.04 0.73 -1.56
C LEU A 114 -11.54 0.49 -1.37
N GLY A 115 -11.16 -0.36 -0.41
CA GLY A 115 -9.76 -0.71 -0.20
C GLY A 115 -9.16 -1.46 -1.37
N GLU A 116 -9.91 -2.39 -1.95
CA GLU A 116 -9.45 -3.14 -3.12
C GLU A 116 -9.28 -2.23 -4.34
N GLN A 117 -10.17 -1.24 -4.51
CA GLN A 117 -10.08 -0.27 -5.60
C GLN A 117 -8.90 0.68 -5.44
N THR A 118 -8.36 0.82 -4.24
CA THR A 118 -7.30 1.78 -3.92
C THR A 118 -6.11 1.05 -3.32
N THR A 119 -5.67 0.03 -4.03
CA THR A 119 -4.51 -0.80 -3.68
C THR A 119 -3.35 -0.42 -4.59
N PHE A 120 -2.19 -0.22 -3.99
CA PHE A 120 -0.96 0.10 -4.72
C PHE A 120 0.10 -0.94 -4.44
N GLU A 121 0.79 -1.39 -5.48
CA GLU A 121 2.09 -2.02 -5.29
C GLU A 121 3.12 -0.91 -5.19
N LEU A 122 4.03 -1.04 -4.23
CA LEU A 122 5.15 -0.10 -4.08
C LEU A 122 6.34 -0.63 -4.83
N LEU A 123 6.90 0.19 -5.70
CA LEU A 123 8.10 -0.11 -6.47
C LEU A 123 9.24 0.77 -5.97
N PRO A 124 10.52 0.35 -6.13
CA PRO A 124 11.65 1.19 -5.74
C PRO A 124 11.61 2.53 -6.48
N GLY A 125 11.80 3.60 -5.71
CA GLY A 125 11.79 4.96 -6.22
C GLY A 125 13.08 5.42 -6.87
#